data_13de2bb3d4ed823a8a3f0d37d3bf64f5
#
_entry.id   13de2bb3d4ed823a8a3f0d37d3bf64f5
#
_cell.length_a   1.000
_cell.length_b   1.000
_cell.length_c   1.000
_cell.angle_alpha   90.00
_cell.angle_beta   90.00
_cell.angle_gamma   90.00
#
_symmetry.space_group_name_H-M   'P 1'
#
loop_
_entity.id
_entity.type
_entity.pdbx_description
1 polymer ?
#
loop_
_entity_poly.entity_id
_entity_poly.type
_entity_poly.pdbx_seq_one_letter_code
_entity_poly.pdbx_strand_id
1 'polypeptide(L)'
;MAAIPDLTLWGVGTSRTVRPHWAMHELNLPYKTKPIGPRTGETKTAEYTALNPRQKVPLLQDGDFCIGESAAIVAYLSRTYSSPERVLIPERQRNYAAWLEWCFFIVTELDSTSLYVMRRHSADALGPIYGVAPGVVAKAGEYFREQLRHVEVALADGRKYLMGDHFTSADILLTTCLDWAILYGVGICDNAEPYLERIHRRQGYQLGTAANKPLAPITPVQPKA
;
A
#
# COMPACT_ATOMS: atom_id res chain seq x y z
N MET A 1 -8.68 -31.44 0.66
CA MET A 1 -8.93 -30.07 0.17
C MET A 1 -8.50 -29.12 1.25
N ALA A 2 -7.64 -28.14 0.97
CA ALA A 2 -7.33 -27.10 1.94
C ALA A 2 -8.63 -26.34 2.27
N ALA A 3 -8.84 -26.01 3.55
CA ALA A 3 -10.00 -25.22 3.97
C ALA A 3 -9.98 -23.86 3.25
N ILE A 4 -11.16 -23.38 2.82
CA ILE A 4 -11.28 -22.03 2.25
C ILE A 4 -10.97 -21.04 3.38
N PRO A 5 -10.00 -20.11 3.21
CA PRO A 5 -9.65 -19.16 4.25
C PRO A 5 -10.83 -18.21 4.55
N ASP A 6 -11.11 -17.94 5.82
CA ASP A 6 -12.12 -16.96 6.25
C ASP A 6 -11.49 -15.59 6.43
N LEU A 7 -11.17 -14.95 5.29
CA LEU A 7 -10.49 -13.67 5.24
C LEU A 7 -11.50 -12.53 5.15
N THR A 8 -11.36 -11.54 6.04
CA THR A 8 -12.09 -10.28 5.97
C THR A 8 -11.10 -9.11 5.98
N LEU A 9 -11.17 -8.26 4.96
CA LEU A 9 -10.34 -7.07 4.84
C LEU A 9 -11.17 -5.82 5.13
N TRP A 10 -10.74 -5.07 6.14
CA TRP A 10 -11.35 -3.82 6.56
C TRP A 10 -10.58 -2.63 5.98
N GLY A 11 -11.29 -1.77 5.26
CA GLY A 11 -10.75 -0.51 4.76
C GLY A 11 -10.62 -0.42 3.25
N VAL A 12 -11.05 0.72 2.70
CA VAL A 12 -10.96 1.07 1.27
C VAL A 12 -10.59 2.55 1.09
N GLY A 13 -10.28 2.95 -0.15
CA GLY A 13 -10.18 4.34 -0.58
C GLY A 13 -8.85 5.03 -0.31
N THR A 14 -7.78 4.29 0.00
CA THR A 14 -6.44 4.89 0.17
C THR A 14 -5.36 4.10 -0.56
N SER A 15 -4.21 4.74 -0.82
CA SER A 15 -3.02 4.08 -1.38
C SER A 15 -2.49 2.93 -0.48
N ARG A 16 -2.79 2.96 0.81
CA ARG A 16 -2.38 1.89 1.73
C ARG A 16 -3.39 0.75 1.78
N THR A 17 -4.69 1.03 1.63
CA THR A 17 -5.72 -0.02 1.62
C THR A 17 -5.72 -0.82 0.32
N VAL A 18 -5.32 -0.24 -0.81
CA VAL A 18 -5.23 -1.00 -2.08
C VAL A 18 -4.20 -2.14 -2.02
N ARG A 19 -3.13 -2.01 -1.23
CA ARG A 19 -2.05 -3.00 -1.15
C ARG A 19 -2.54 -4.41 -0.79
N PRO A 20 -3.26 -4.62 0.32
CA PRO A 20 -3.80 -5.94 0.65
C PRO A 20 -4.89 -6.40 -0.31
N HIS A 21 -5.77 -5.51 -0.84
CA HIS A 21 -6.72 -5.90 -1.89
C HIS A 21 -5.99 -6.47 -3.10
N TRP A 22 -4.93 -5.81 -3.56
CA TRP A 22 -4.13 -6.28 -4.68
C TRP A 22 -3.44 -7.61 -4.38
N ALA A 23 -2.81 -7.75 -3.21
CA ALA A 23 -2.16 -9.01 -2.81
C ALA A 23 -3.15 -10.21 -2.80
N MET A 24 -4.39 -10.00 -2.31
CA MET A 24 -5.45 -11.01 -2.36
C MET A 24 -5.71 -11.49 -3.80
N HIS A 25 -5.81 -10.55 -4.75
CA HIS A 25 -6.05 -10.90 -6.16
C HIS A 25 -4.83 -11.56 -6.83
N GLU A 26 -3.60 -11.17 -6.51
CA GLU A 26 -2.41 -11.86 -7.02
C GLU A 26 -2.32 -13.30 -6.51
N LEU A 27 -2.74 -13.54 -5.28
CA LEU A 27 -2.78 -14.85 -4.65
C LEU A 27 -4.05 -15.66 -4.99
N ASN A 28 -5.01 -15.04 -5.69
CA ASN A 28 -6.32 -15.63 -6.00
C ASN A 28 -7.08 -16.09 -4.74
N LEU A 29 -7.04 -15.29 -3.69
CA LEU A 29 -7.69 -15.59 -2.42
C LEU A 29 -9.12 -15.05 -2.41
N PRO A 30 -10.13 -15.85 -2.04
CA PRO A 30 -11.45 -15.35 -1.72
C PRO A 30 -11.41 -14.60 -0.38
N TYR A 31 -12.08 -13.46 -0.30
CA TYR A 31 -12.17 -12.67 0.93
C TYR A 31 -13.42 -11.80 0.95
N LYS A 32 -13.82 -11.37 2.15
CA LYS A 32 -14.89 -10.40 2.37
C LYS A 32 -14.27 -9.00 2.54
N THR A 33 -14.95 -7.96 2.04
CA THR A 33 -14.56 -6.58 2.25
C THR A 33 -15.51 -5.88 3.21
N LYS A 34 -14.96 -5.20 4.23
CA LYS A 34 -15.67 -4.23 5.06
C LYS A 34 -15.23 -2.83 4.62
N PRO A 35 -16.01 -2.13 3.79
CA PRO A 35 -15.57 -0.95 3.03
C PRO A 35 -15.60 0.33 3.88
N ILE A 36 -14.99 0.32 5.07
CA ILE A 36 -14.88 1.48 5.95
C ILE A 36 -13.78 2.42 5.49
N GLY A 37 -13.96 3.73 5.73
CA GLY A 37 -12.99 4.76 5.37
C GLY A 37 -12.17 5.27 6.55
N PRO A 38 -10.95 5.79 6.30
CA PRO A 38 -10.21 6.51 7.34
C PRO A 38 -10.91 7.86 7.64
N ARG A 39 -11.03 8.23 8.92
CA ARG A 39 -11.59 9.51 9.39
C ARG A 39 -13.08 9.71 9.12
N THR A 40 -13.82 8.66 8.80
CA THR A 40 -15.28 8.70 8.63
C THR A 40 -16.05 8.50 9.95
N GLY A 41 -15.33 8.19 11.03
CA GLY A 41 -15.93 7.77 12.30
C GLY A 41 -16.04 6.25 12.46
N GLU A 42 -16.14 5.51 11.36
CA GLU A 42 -16.33 4.05 11.35
C GLU A 42 -15.20 3.29 12.08
N THR A 43 -13.94 3.78 11.95
CA THR A 43 -12.80 3.19 12.68
C THR A 43 -12.83 3.44 14.21
N LYS A 44 -13.77 4.26 14.71
CA LYS A 44 -13.93 4.58 16.13
C LYS A 44 -15.09 3.85 16.79
N THR A 45 -15.81 3.01 16.05
CA THR A 45 -16.87 2.17 16.64
C THR A 45 -16.28 1.21 17.68
N ALA A 46 -17.09 0.80 18.66
CA ALA A 46 -16.66 -0.17 19.67
C ALA A 46 -16.27 -1.51 19.03
N GLU A 47 -17.03 -1.96 18.02
CA GLU A 47 -16.75 -3.17 17.24
C GLU A 47 -15.36 -3.11 16.59
N TYR A 48 -15.07 -2.07 15.83
CA TYR A 48 -13.78 -1.96 15.15
C TYR A 48 -12.62 -1.73 16.12
N THR A 49 -12.84 -0.95 17.18
CA THR A 49 -11.81 -0.70 18.23
C THR A 49 -11.42 -1.98 18.96
N ALA A 50 -12.36 -2.89 19.17
CA ALA A 50 -12.05 -4.21 19.77
C ALA A 50 -11.15 -5.06 18.88
N LEU A 51 -11.31 -4.97 17.54
CA LEU A 51 -10.44 -5.65 16.57
C LEU A 51 -9.10 -4.94 16.40
N ASN A 52 -9.11 -3.61 16.40
CA ASN A 52 -7.93 -2.78 16.18
C ASN A 52 -7.93 -1.52 17.07
N PRO A 53 -7.30 -1.59 18.26
CA PRO A 53 -7.21 -0.45 19.19
C PRO A 53 -6.51 0.79 18.58
N ARG A 54 -5.71 0.61 17.52
CA ARG A 54 -5.07 1.72 16.78
C ARG A 54 -6.06 2.51 15.90
N GLN A 55 -7.26 2.00 15.65
CA GLN A 55 -8.32 2.64 14.85
C GLN A 55 -7.83 3.08 13.45
N LYS A 56 -7.02 2.25 12.80
CA LYS A 56 -6.45 2.49 11.46
C LYS A 56 -6.90 1.43 10.48
N VAL A 57 -6.99 1.82 9.20
CA VAL A 57 -7.16 0.91 8.07
C VAL A 57 -5.90 0.92 7.21
N PRO A 58 -5.59 -0.21 6.52
CA PRO A 58 -6.30 -1.49 6.50
C PRO A 58 -6.09 -2.33 7.76
N LEU A 59 -7.02 -3.26 8.00
CA LEU A 59 -6.91 -4.37 8.95
C LEU A 59 -7.33 -5.64 8.22
N LEU A 60 -6.55 -6.70 8.32
CA LEU A 60 -6.92 -8.05 7.92
C LEU A 60 -7.36 -8.84 9.14
N GLN A 61 -8.46 -9.53 9.01
CA GLN A 61 -8.93 -10.57 9.93
C GLN A 61 -8.88 -11.91 9.21
N ASP A 62 -8.19 -12.89 9.79
CA ASP A 62 -8.07 -14.26 9.31
C ASP A 62 -8.52 -15.20 10.43
N GLY A 63 -9.79 -15.60 10.40
CA GLY A 63 -10.43 -16.24 11.51
C GLY A 63 -10.43 -15.36 12.78
N ASP A 64 -9.73 -15.79 13.81
CA ASP A 64 -9.55 -15.06 15.08
C ASP A 64 -8.29 -14.17 15.09
N PHE A 65 -7.39 -14.31 14.10
CA PHE A 65 -6.18 -13.51 14.01
C PHE A 65 -6.44 -12.19 13.29
N CYS A 66 -6.01 -11.08 13.91
CA CYS A 66 -6.09 -9.74 13.32
C CYS A 66 -4.70 -9.13 13.16
N ILE A 67 -4.43 -8.56 11.98
CA ILE A 67 -3.18 -7.86 11.69
C ILE A 67 -3.43 -6.54 10.96
N GLY A 68 -2.78 -5.49 11.44
CA GLY A 68 -2.74 -4.16 10.80
C GLY A 68 -1.43 -3.94 10.03
N GLU A 69 -1.24 -2.69 9.56
CA GLU A 69 -0.13 -2.24 8.68
C GLU A 69 -0.16 -2.90 7.30
N SER A 70 -0.37 -2.10 6.27
CA SER A 70 -0.58 -2.62 4.91
C SER A 70 0.56 -3.50 4.40
N ALA A 71 1.82 -3.16 4.70
CA ALA A 71 2.98 -3.96 4.30
C ALA A 71 3.05 -5.28 5.09
N ALA A 72 2.71 -5.26 6.39
CA ALA A 72 2.68 -6.47 7.22
C ALA A 72 1.56 -7.41 6.76
N ILE A 73 0.38 -6.88 6.41
CA ILE A 73 -0.71 -7.67 5.84
C ILE A 73 -0.28 -8.33 4.54
N VAL A 74 0.34 -7.57 3.63
CA VAL A 74 0.84 -8.10 2.35
C VAL A 74 1.89 -9.18 2.57
N ALA A 75 2.82 -8.97 3.50
CA ALA A 75 3.84 -9.96 3.87
C ALA A 75 3.21 -11.24 4.45
N TYR A 76 2.26 -11.10 5.37
CA TYR A 76 1.53 -12.21 5.97
C TYR A 76 0.81 -13.05 4.90
N LEU A 77 0.00 -12.41 4.06
CA LEU A 77 -0.72 -13.07 2.96
C LEU A 77 0.24 -13.81 2.02
N SER A 78 1.32 -13.14 1.63
CA SER A 78 2.33 -13.70 0.73
C SER A 78 3.08 -14.88 1.33
N ARG A 79 3.24 -14.93 2.66
CA ARG A 79 3.91 -16.03 3.35
C ARG A 79 2.98 -17.21 3.60
N THR A 80 1.75 -16.91 4.02
CA THR A 80 0.79 -17.92 4.49
C THR A 80 0.07 -18.61 3.34
N TYR A 81 -0.23 -17.86 2.26
CA TYR A 81 -1.11 -18.30 1.17
C TYR A 81 -0.42 -18.40 -0.18
N SER A 82 0.92 -18.45 -0.22
CA SER A 82 1.64 -18.73 -1.47
C SER A 82 1.35 -20.13 -2.01
N SER A 83 1.40 -20.27 -3.32
CA SER A 83 1.45 -21.56 -4.02
C SER A 83 2.64 -21.58 -4.98
N PRO A 84 3.05 -22.75 -5.52
CA PRO A 84 4.15 -22.81 -6.48
C PRO A 84 4.00 -21.86 -7.67
N GLU A 85 2.75 -21.55 -8.08
CA GLU A 85 2.43 -20.66 -9.19
C GLU A 85 2.29 -19.19 -8.76
N ARG A 86 2.22 -18.92 -7.44
CA ARG A 86 1.91 -17.60 -6.88
C ARG A 86 2.80 -17.27 -5.68
N VAL A 87 4.07 -17.07 -5.97
CA VAL A 87 5.09 -16.72 -4.98
C VAL A 87 5.31 -15.21 -5.02
N LEU A 88 4.98 -14.51 -3.94
CA LEU A 88 5.15 -13.06 -3.82
C LEU A 88 6.32 -12.66 -2.90
N ILE A 89 6.98 -13.61 -2.27
CA ILE A 89 8.16 -13.40 -1.42
C ILE A 89 9.27 -14.34 -1.87
N PRO A 90 10.51 -13.88 -2.05
CA PRO A 90 11.61 -14.75 -2.40
C PRO A 90 11.90 -15.80 -1.31
N GLU A 91 12.14 -17.05 -1.70
CA GLU A 91 12.43 -18.14 -0.77
C GLU A 91 13.88 -18.16 -0.28
N ARG A 92 14.84 -17.79 -1.16
CA ARG A 92 16.27 -17.80 -0.82
C ARG A 92 16.58 -16.72 0.19
N GLN A 93 17.30 -17.07 1.26
CA GLN A 93 17.59 -16.19 2.40
C GLN A 93 18.14 -14.80 2.01
N ARG A 94 19.10 -14.73 1.08
CA ARG A 94 19.65 -13.44 0.64
C ARG A 94 18.64 -12.60 -0.14
N ASN A 95 17.85 -13.23 -1.01
CA ASN A 95 16.80 -12.54 -1.75
C ASN A 95 15.68 -12.08 -0.82
N TYR A 96 15.35 -12.87 0.21
CA TYR A 96 14.41 -12.49 1.25
C TYR A 96 14.90 -11.27 2.05
N ALA A 97 16.18 -11.22 2.39
CA ALA A 97 16.75 -10.05 3.07
C ALA A 97 16.69 -8.78 2.18
N ALA A 98 17.04 -8.89 0.90
CA ALA A 98 16.90 -7.79 -0.06
C ALA A 98 15.44 -7.37 -0.27
N TRP A 99 14.50 -8.32 -0.28
CA TRP A 99 13.08 -8.02 -0.32
C TRP A 99 12.61 -7.26 0.92
N LEU A 100 13.05 -7.64 2.12
CA LEU A 100 12.77 -6.89 3.36
C LEU A 100 13.35 -5.47 3.32
N GLU A 101 14.58 -5.30 2.84
CA GLU A 101 15.22 -4.00 2.66
C GLU A 101 14.35 -3.10 1.78
N TRP A 102 13.88 -3.60 0.62
CA TRP A 102 12.96 -2.87 -0.24
C TRP A 102 11.64 -2.53 0.45
N CYS A 103 11.04 -3.48 1.16
CA CYS A 103 9.78 -3.24 1.86
C CYS A 103 9.92 -2.14 2.92
N PHE A 104 10.97 -2.18 3.73
CA PHE A 104 11.23 -1.17 4.74
C PHE A 104 11.54 0.18 4.11
N PHE A 105 12.45 0.23 3.14
CA PHE A 105 12.79 1.45 2.42
C PHE A 105 11.53 2.12 1.83
N ILE A 106 10.70 1.40 1.12
CA ILE A 106 9.50 1.94 0.49
C ILE A 106 8.54 2.49 1.56
N VAL A 107 8.32 1.75 2.65
CA VAL A 107 7.37 2.17 3.69
C VAL A 107 7.90 3.34 4.52
N THR A 108 9.21 3.38 4.83
CA THR A 108 9.78 4.45 5.66
C THR A 108 10.06 5.70 4.84
N GLU A 109 10.78 5.57 3.73
CA GLU A 109 11.32 6.72 3.00
C GLU A 109 10.32 7.26 1.96
N LEU A 110 9.77 6.40 1.10
CA LEU A 110 8.86 6.85 0.06
C LEU A 110 7.44 7.14 0.58
N ASP A 111 6.90 6.26 1.41
CA ASP A 111 5.53 6.40 1.94
C ASP A 111 5.47 7.38 3.12
N SER A 112 6.07 7.00 4.27
CA SER A 112 5.80 7.65 5.55
C SER A 112 6.49 9.01 5.69
N THR A 113 7.77 9.10 5.30
CA THR A 113 8.58 10.32 5.45
C THR A 113 8.32 11.32 4.34
N SER A 114 7.90 10.87 3.17
CA SER A 114 7.65 11.73 2.01
C SER A 114 6.16 11.93 1.73
N LEU A 115 5.52 10.98 1.04
CA LEU A 115 4.16 11.14 0.51
C LEU A 115 3.11 11.35 1.61
N TYR A 116 3.25 10.68 2.76
CA TYR A 116 2.31 10.88 3.85
C TYR A 116 2.52 12.21 4.57
N VAL A 117 3.74 12.73 4.64
CA VAL A 117 4.03 14.10 5.14
C VAL A 117 3.39 15.12 4.20
N MET A 118 3.55 14.97 2.88
CA MET A 118 2.86 15.82 1.90
C MET A 118 1.35 15.78 2.11
N ARG A 119 0.75 14.59 2.21
CA ARG A 119 -0.68 14.44 2.45
C ARG A 119 -1.15 15.12 3.73
N ARG A 120 -0.37 15.01 4.82
CA ARG A 120 -0.75 15.59 6.11
C ARG A 120 -0.79 17.11 6.10
N HIS A 121 0.08 17.75 5.32
CA HIS A 121 0.29 19.21 5.37
C HIS A 121 -0.15 19.95 4.11
N SER A 122 -0.63 19.22 3.07
CA SER A 122 -1.23 19.85 1.89
C SER A 122 -2.59 20.45 2.22
N ALA A 123 -2.86 21.66 1.72
CA ALA A 123 -4.13 22.36 1.90
C ALA A 123 -5.31 21.55 1.34
N ASP A 124 -5.10 20.88 0.20
CA ASP A 124 -6.12 20.12 -0.53
C ASP A 124 -6.31 18.68 -0.01
N ALA A 125 -5.61 18.33 1.07
CA ALA A 125 -5.69 16.99 1.63
C ALA A 125 -6.00 17.01 3.15
N LEU A 126 -5.03 16.73 4.01
CA LEU A 126 -5.24 16.65 5.45
C LEU A 126 -4.71 17.89 6.21
N GLY A 127 -4.19 18.89 5.51
CA GLY A 127 -3.73 20.13 6.09
C GLY A 127 -4.78 20.82 6.98
N PRO A 128 -6.07 20.87 6.62
CA PRO A 128 -7.12 21.39 7.49
C PRO A 128 -7.23 20.69 8.86
N ILE A 129 -6.77 19.44 8.97
CA ILE A 129 -6.80 18.65 10.22
C ILE A 129 -5.48 18.74 10.99
N TYR A 130 -4.34 18.76 10.28
CA TYR A 130 -3.01 18.61 10.89
C TYR A 130 -2.13 19.85 10.81
N GLY A 131 -2.63 20.93 10.20
CA GLY A 131 -1.89 22.16 9.93
C GLY A 131 -1.37 22.20 8.49
N VAL A 132 -1.73 23.26 7.76
CA VAL A 132 -1.24 23.52 6.40
C VAL A 132 0.19 24.05 6.48
N ALA A 133 1.13 23.41 5.76
CA ALA A 133 2.54 23.80 5.78
C ALA A 133 3.19 23.60 4.39
N PRO A 134 3.05 24.58 3.46
CA PRO A 134 3.55 24.42 2.08
C PRO A 134 5.04 24.16 1.98
N GLY A 135 5.85 24.75 2.86
CA GLY A 135 7.30 24.53 2.91
C GLY A 135 7.66 23.08 3.29
N VAL A 136 6.89 22.46 4.21
CA VAL A 136 7.05 21.06 4.58
C VAL A 136 6.65 20.15 3.41
N VAL A 137 5.57 20.48 2.70
CA VAL A 137 5.11 19.74 1.52
C VAL A 137 6.18 19.76 0.42
N ALA A 138 6.75 20.94 0.14
CA ALA A 138 7.80 21.09 -0.88
C ALA A 138 9.04 20.25 -0.52
N LYS A 139 9.51 20.34 0.73
CA LYS A 139 10.68 19.57 1.20
C LYS A 139 10.45 18.07 1.21
N ALA A 140 9.27 17.62 1.58
CA ALA A 140 8.91 16.19 1.50
C ALA A 140 8.89 15.68 0.05
N GLY A 141 8.45 16.51 -0.90
CA GLY A 141 8.50 16.19 -2.34
C GLY A 141 9.94 16.17 -2.89
N GLU A 142 10.81 17.08 -2.45
CA GLU A 142 12.24 17.05 -2.80
C GLU A 142 12.88 15.76 -2.27
N TYR A 143 12.63 15.42 -1.01
CA TYR A 143 13.14 14.20 -0.38
C TYR A 143 12.65 12.94 -1.10
N PHE A 144 11.38 12.88 -1.47
CA PHE A 144 10.85 11.76 -2.27
C PHE A 144 11.66 11.54 -3.55
N ARG A 145 11.92 12.62 -4.32
CA ARG A 145 12.69 12.53 -5.56
C ARG A 145 14.15 12.10 -5.33
N GLU A 146 14.74 12.54 -4.22
CA GLU A 146 16.08 12.12 -3.83
C GLU A 146 16.12 10.62 -3.54
N GLN A 147 15.18 10.11 -2.73
CA GLN A 147 15.10 8.69 -2.40
C GLN A 147 14.73 7.83 -3.62
N LEU A 148 13.94 8.38 -4.55
CA LEU A 148 13.55 7.67 -5.77
C LEU A 148 14.76 7.31 -6.68
N ARG A 149 15.91 7.99 -6.55
CA ARG A 149 17.13 7.62 -7.26
C ARG A 149 17.58 6.18 -6.98
N HIS A 150 17.29 5.65 -5.80
CA HIS A 150 17.58 4.26 -5.49
C HIS A 150 16.74 3.30 -6.36
N VAL A 151 15.48 3.64 -6.59
CA VAL A 151 14.61 2.91 -7.51
C VAL A 151 15.06 3.06 -8.96
N GLU A 152 15.45 4.27 -9.37
CA GLU A 152 15.97 4.56 -10.70
C GLU A 152 17.19 3.69 -11.04
N VAL A 153 18.16 3.63 -10.14
CA VAL A 153 19.36 2.79 -10.28
C VAL A 153 18.96 1.30 -10.36
N ALA A 154 18.04 0.85 -9.52
CA ALA A 154 17.61 -0.54 -9.53
C ALA A 154 16.90 -0.95 -10.82
N LEU A 155 16.15 -0.04 -11.46
CA LEU A 155 15.43 -0.29 -12.72
C LEU A 155 16.25 0.01 -13.98
N ALA A 156 17.47 0.56 -13.84
CA ALA A 156 18.30 1.00 -14.97
C ALA A 156 18.78 -0.15 -15.86
N ASP A 157 18.83 -1.37 -15.36
CA ASP A 157 19.19 -2.58 -16.14
C ASP A 157 18.02 -3.13 -16.99
N GLY A 158 16.85 -2.48 -16.97
CA GLY A 158 15.68 -2.90 -17.76
C GLY A 158 14.94 -4.11 -17.18
N ARG A 159 15.20 -4.47 -15.92
CA ARG A 159 14.50 -5.58 -15.24
C ARG A 159 12.99 -5.42 -15.27
N LYS A 160 12.27 -6.54 -15.27
CA LYS A 160 10.80 -6.52 -15.35
C LYS A 160 10.14 -6.02 -14.07
N TYR A 161 10.69 -6.39 -12.92
CA TYR A 161 10.18 -6.11 -11.60
C TYR A 161 11.30 -5.66 -10.67
N LEU A 162 10.95 -5.10 -9.54
CA LEU A 162 11.93 -4.54 -8.59
C LEU A 162 13.00 -5.56 -8.15
N MET A 163 12.62 -6.82 -8.01
CA MET A 163 13.51 -7.91 -7.62
C MET A 163 14.04 -8.73 -8.80
N GLY A 164 13.97 -8.21 -10.03
CA GLY A 164 14.44 -8.87 -11.26
C GLY A 164 13.30 -9.35 -12.15
N ASP A 165 13.28 -10.64 -12.53
CA ASP A 165 12.31 -11.19 -13.48
C ASP A 165 10.99 -11.63 -12.87
N HIS A 166 10.90 -11.70 -11.55
CA HIS A 166 9.74 -12.19 -10.82
C HIS A 166 9.05 -11.07 -10.05
N PHE A 167 7.73 -10.98 -10.22
CA PHE A 167 6.89 -10.09 -9.45
C PHE A 167 6.90 -10.51 -7.96
N THR A 168 7.09 -9.53 -7.08
CA THR A 168 7.04 -9.74 -5.63
C THR A 168 6.11 -8.73 -4.97
N SER A 169 5.80 -8.94 -3.70
CA SER A 169 5.00 -7.98 -2.94
C SER A 169 5.70 -6.63 -2.69
N ALA A 170 7.02 -6.53 -2.89
CA ALA A 170 7.71 -5.24 -2.92
C ALA A 170 7.25 -4.37 -4.10
N ASP A 171 6.90 -4.99 -5.25
CA ASP A 171 6.32 -4.28 -6.40
C ASP A 171 4.94 -3.68 -6.07
N ILE A 172 4.13 -4.37 -5.26
CA ILE A 172 2.85 -3.83 -4.75
C ILE A 172 3.09 -2.54 -3.96
N LEU A 173 4.07 -2.58 -3.04
CA LEU A 173 4.39 -1.42 -2.20
C LEU A 173 4.94 -0.25 -3.02
N LEU A 174 5.90 -0.53 -3.91
CA LEU A 174 6.51 0.50 -4.76
C LEU A 174 5.48 1.15 -5.67
N THR A 175 4.73 0.36 -6.44
CA THR A 175 3.74 0.87 -7.38
C THR A 175 2.73 1.78 -6.70
N THR A 176 2.23 1.41 -5.52
CA THR A 176 1.28 2.26 -4.80
C THR A 176 1.87 3.58 -4.33
N CYS A 177 3.18 3.66 -4.09
CA CYS A 177 3.87 4.92 -3.82
C CYS A 177 4.06 5.74 -5.10
N LEU A 178 4.43 5.12 -6.22
CA LEU A 178 4.59 5.81 -7.51
C LEU A 178 3.25 6.38 -8.01
N ASP A 179 2.17 5.60 -7.95
CA ASP A 179 0.81 6.07 -8.28
C ASP A 179 0.40 7.25 -7.39
N TRP A 180 0.74 7.18 -6.11
CA TRP A 180 0.45 8.25 -5.17
C TRP A 180 1.28 9.51 -5.46
N ALA A 181 2.56 9.36 -5.83
CA ALA A 181 3.41 10.46 -6.23
C ALA A 181 2.85 11.18 -7.47
N ILE A 182 2.44 10.42 -8.50
CA ILE A 182 1.79 10.96 -9.71
C ILE A 182 0.53 11.73 -9.34
N LEU A 183 -0.33 11.19 -8.47
CA LEU A 183 -1.56 11.85 -8.00
C LEU A 183 -1.27 13.19 -7.31
N TYR A 184 -0.12 13.32 -6.65
CA TYR A 184 0.30 14.57 -5.97
C TYR A 184 1.16 15.49 -6.86
N GLY A 185 1.32 15.17 -8.15
CA GLY A 185 2.15 15.95 -9.07
C GLY A 185 3.64 15.88 -8.78
N VAL A 186 4.09 14.89 -8.01
CA VAL A 186 5.51 14.62 -7.81
C VAL A 186 6.00 13.78 -8.99
N GLY A 187 7.04 14.24 -9.68
CA GLY A 187 7.62 13.48 -10.79
C GLY A 187 8.19 12.15 -10.34
N ILE A 188 8.08 11.15 -11.20
CA ILE A 188 8.77 9.86 -11.07
C ILE A 188 9.94 9.80 -12.05
N CYS A 189 10.87 8.85 -11.85
CA CYS A 189 12.01 8.69 -12.78
C CYS A 189 11.58 8.00 -14.09
N ASP A 190 12.29 8.30 -15.17
CA ASP A 190 11.98 7.79 -16.52
C ASP A 190 11.93 6.26 -16.56
N ASN A 191 12.82 5.57 -15.82
CA ASN A 191 12.84 4.11 -15.73
C ASN A 191 11.60 3.52 -15.03
N ALA A 192 10.86 4.31 -14.25
CA ALA A 192 9.66 3.86 -13.57
C ALA A 192 8.42 3.86 -14.49
N GLU A 193 8.39 4.64 -15.57
CA GLU A 193 7.24 4.68 -16.48
C GLU A 193 6.97 3.33 -17.16
N PRO A 194 7.95 2.70 -17.88
CA PRO A 194 7.72 1.40 -18.48
C PRO A 194 7.50 0.27 -17.45
N TYR A 195 8.04 0.43 -16.25
CA TYR A 195 7.76 -0.45 -15.13
C TYR A 195 6.29 -0.35 -14.71
N LEU A 196 5.76 0.87 -14.46
CA LEU A 196 4.37 1.10 -14.10
C LEU A 196 3.40 0.63 -15.18
N GLU A 197 3.67 0.91 -16.46
CA GLU A 197 2.84 0.41 -17.57
C GLU A 197 2.68 -1.11 -17.52
N ARG A 198 3.75 -1.85 -17.25
CA ARG A 198 3.75 -3.31 -17.12
C ARG A 198 2.93 -3.77 -15.92
N ILE A 199 3.10 -3.09 -14.79
CA ILE A 199 2.37 -3.41 -13.55
C ILE A 199 0.87 -3.11 -13.70
N HIS A 200 0.49 -1.99 -14.29
CA HIS A 200 -0.92 -1.60 -14.47
C HIS A 200 -1.70 -2.57 -15.38
N ARG A 201 -1.01 -3.32 -16.25
CA ARG A 201 -1.62 -4.37 -17.08
C ARG A 201 -1.90 -5.66 -16.32
N ARG A 202 -1.38 -5.81 -15.09
CA ARG A 202 -1.63 -7.03 -14.29
C ARG A 202 -3.08 -7.07 -13.82
N GLN A 203 -3.71 -8.24 -13.99
CA GLN A 203 -5.09 -8.45 -13.54
C GLN A 203 -5.26 -8.21 -12.04
N GLY A 204 -4.30 -8.65 -11.20
CA GLY A 204 -4.31 -8.42 -9.76
C GLY A 204 -4.33 -6.95 -9.40
N TYR A 205 -3.54 -6.09 -10.09
CA TYR A 205 -3.56 -4.65 -9.91
C TYR A 205 -4.94 -4.05 -10.23
N GLN A 206 -5.50 -4.41 -11.38
CA GLN A 206 -6.78 -3.87 -11.85
C GLN A 206 -7.94 -4.25 -10.90
N LEU A 207 -8.00 -5.52 -10.51
CA LEU A 207 -9.02 -6.03 -9.59
C LEU A 207 -8.83 -5.46 -8.17
N GLY A 208 -7.61 -5.39 -7.66
CA GLY A 208 -7.30 -4.80 -6.35
C GLY A 208 -7.64 -3.31 -6.29
N THR A 209 -7.34 -2.56 -7.35
CA THR A 209 -7.72 -1.14 -7.46
C THR A 209 -9.23 -0.97 -7.53
N ALA A 210 -9.93 -1.84 -8.27
CA ALA A 210 -11.40 -1.83 -8.33
C ALA A 210 -12.04 -2.17 -6.97
N ALA A 211 -11.51 -3.17 -6.25
CA ALA A 211 -11.98 -3.57 -4.93
C ALA A 211 -11.74 -2.50 -3.85
N ASN A 212 -10.72 -1.66 -4.03
CA ASN A 212 -10.39 -0.56 -3.10
C ASN A 212 -11.27 0.69 -3.26
N LYS A 213 -12.19 0.72 -4.22
CA LYS A 213 -13.08 1.88 -4.42
C LYS A 213 -14.07 1.97 -3.27
N PRO A 214 -14.22 3.13 -2.61
CA PRO A 214 -15.25 3.32 -1.61
C PRO A 214 -16.64 3.29 -2.25
N LEU A 215 -17.65 2.81 -1.51
CA LEU A 215 -19.05 2.77 -1.98
C LEU A 215 -19.65 4.19 -2.16
N ALA A 216 -19.15 5.16 -1.41
CA ALA A 216 -19.47 6.58 -1.50
C ALA A 216 -18.18 7.41 -1.28
N PRO A 217 -18.14 8.69 -1.68
CA PRO A 217 -17.01 9.55 -1.38
C PRO A 217 -16.69 9.56 0.11
N ILE A 218 -15.41 9.33 0.46
CA ILE A 218 -14.97 9.38 1.87
C ILE A 218 -14.96 10.84 2.31
N THR A 219 -15.92 11.23 3.13
CA THR A 219 -15.96 12.57 3.74
C THR A 219 -15.35 12.49 5.15
N PRO A 220 -14.19 13.10 5.40
CA PRO A 220 -13.59 13.12 6.73
C PRO A 220 -14.47 13.86 7.73
N VAL A 221 -14.67 13.27 8.90
CA VAL A 221 -15.30 13.95 10.03
C VAL A 221 -14.31 15.00 10.56
N GLN A 222 -14.71 16.26 10.57
CA GLN A 222 -13.93 17.36 11.16
C GLN A 222 -13.73 17.07 12.66
N PRO A 223 -12.53 17.34 13.23
CA PRO A 223 -12.37 17.30 14.66
C PRO A 223 -13.35 18.30 15.31
N LYS A 224 -14.07 17.86 16.34
CA LYS A 224 -14.81 18.83 17.17
C LYS A 224 -13.78 19.74 17.82
N ALA A 225 -14.00 21.05 17.69
CA ALA A 225 -13.23 22.09 18.35
C ALA A 225 -13.23 21.89 19.87
#